data_d98caa265a631a17ce9f805bb03ec576
#
_entry.id   d98caa265a631a17ce9f805bb03ec576
#
_cell.length_a   1.000
_cell.length_b   1.000
_cell.length_c   1.000
_cell.angle_alpha   90.00
_cell.angle_beta   90.00
_cell.angle_gamma   90.00
#
_symmetry.space_group_name_H-M   'P 1'
#
loop_
_entity.id
_entity.type
_entity.pdbx_description
1 polymer ?
#
loop_
_entity_poly.entity_id
_entity_poly.type
_entity_poly.pdbx_seq_one_letter_code
_entity_poly.pdbx_strand_id
1 'polypeptide(L)'
;MLTHSPLVAFIPTKDATRARRFYETLGLRFVSDDAFAIVMDANGTMVRIVRVDDFTPFPFTILGWQVKDIHKTVAEMTGQAVKFNRYPFLEQSADGVWTAPGGARVAWFIDPDGNTLSLSQH
;
A
#
# COMPACT_ATOMS: atom_id res chain seq x y z
N MET A 1 14.14 23.04 6.56
CA MET A 1 13.77 22.32 7.79
C MET A 1 13.76 20.81 7.61
N LEU A 2 13.09 20.28 6.60
CA LEU A 2 12.94 18.83 6.44
C LEU A 2 13.76 18.23 5.29
N THR A 3 14.64 19.00 4.68
CA THR A 3 15.39 18.60 3.48
C THR A 3 16.19 17.30 3.68
N HIS A 4 16.72 17.10 4.87
CA HIS A 4 17.54 15.93 5.20
C HIS A 4 16.88 14.98 6.21
N SER A 5 15.59 15.14 6.44
CA SER A 5 14.84 14.31 7.37
C SER A 5 14.18 13.15 6.62
N PRO A 6 14.39 11.89 7.05
CA PRO A 6 13.69 10.76 6.47
C PRO A 6 12.18 10.87 6.63
N LEU A 7 11.44 10.36 5.65
CA LEU A 7 10.00 10.23 5.79
C LEU A 7 9.67 9.10 6.76
N VAL A 8 8.56 9.28 7.48
CA VAL A 8 7.91 8.21 8.23
C VAL A 8 6.47 8.14 7.75
N ALA A 9 6.06 6.97 7.28
CA ALA A 9 4.69 6.73 6.84
C ALA A 9 3.87 6.13 7.99
N PHE A 10 2.58 6.45 8.03
CA PHE A 10 1.67 5.98 9.07
C PHE A 10 0.46 5.31 8.44
N ILE A 11 0.08 4.14 8.95
CA ILE A 11 -1.08 3.37 8.50
C ILE A 11 -1.87 2.95 9.73
N PRO A 12 -3.19 3.21 9.80
CA PRO A 12 -4.01 2.74 10.90
C PRO A 12 -4.39 1.28 10.72
N THR A 13 -4.49 0.54 11.83
CA THR A 13 -4.99 -0.83 11.82
C THR A 13 -5.83 -1.10 13.06
N LYS A 14 -6.86 -1.94 12.90
CA LYS A 14 -7.63 -2.49 14.01
C LYS A 14 -7.15 -3.89 14.41
N ASP A 15 -6.23 -4.47 13.63
CA ASP A 15 -5.68 -5.80 13.87
C ASP A 15 -4.20 -5.82 13.42
N ALA A 16 -3.32 -5.55 14.34
CA ALA A 16 -1.89 -5.40 14.05
C ALA A 16 -1.25 -6.69 13.52
N THR A 17 -1.65 -7.84 14.03
CA THR A 17 -1.12 -9.15 13.58
C THR A 17 -1.48 -9.40 12.12
N ARG A 18 -2.72 -9.15 11.75
CA ARG A 18 -3.20 -9.31 10.38
C ARG A 18 -2.54 -8.30 9.44
N ALA A 19 -2.44 -7.04 9.87
CA ALA A 19 -1.77 -6.00 9.09
C ALA A 19 -0.30 -6.35 8.84
N ARG A 20 0.42 -6.77 9.87
CA ARG A 20 1.82 -7.18 9.73
C ARG A 20 1.99 -8.27 8.68
N ARG A 21 1.18 -9.33 8.73
CA ARG A 21 1.26 -10.43 7.75
C ARG A 21 1.06 -9.92 6.33
N PHE A 22 0.07 -9.05 6.14
CA PHE A 22 -0.22 -8.49 4.83
C PHE A 22 0.98 -7.71 4.28
N TYR A 23 1.53 -6.79 5.09
CA TYR A 23 2.65 -5.96 4.63
C TYR A 23 3.93 -6.76 4.47
N GLU A 24 4.15 -7.81 5.26
CA GLU A 24 5.25 -8.75 5.01
C GLU A 24 5.08 -9.46 3.65
N THR A 25 3.87 -9.84 3.28
CA THR A 25 3.57 -10.42 1.96
C THR A 25 3.94 -9.47 0.83
N LEU A 26 3.77 -8.15 1.03
CA LEU A 26 4.17 -7.14 0.05
C LEU A 26 5.68 -6.91 -0.01
N GLY A 27 6.44 -7.45 0.93
CA GLY A 27 7.89 -7.32 0.96
C GLY A 27 8.43 -6.35 2.01
N LEU A 28 7.58 -5.77 2.87
CA LEU A 28 8.06 -4.96 3.98
C LEU A 28 8.70 -5.86 5.04
N ARG A 29 9.73 -5.34 5.71
CA ARG A 29 10.47 -6.08 6.73
C ARG A 29 10.04 -5.61 8.12
N PHE A 30 9.68 -6.55 8.98
CA PHE A 30 9.37 -6.26 10.38
C PHE A 30 10.62 -5.77 11.12
N VAL A 31 10.48 -4.68 11.88
CA VAL A 31 11.55 -4.11 12.69
C VAL A 31 11.26 -4.30 14.18
N SER A 32 10.12 -3.81 14.66
CA SER A 32 9.78 -3.88 16.08
C SER A 32 8.29 -3.65 16.32
N ASP A 33 7.87 -3.93 17.55
CA ASP A 33 6.54 -3.60 18.07
C ASP A 33 6.72 -2.79 19.35
N ASP A 34 6.28 -1.53 19.33
CA ASP A 34 6.40 -0.64 20.48
C ASP A 34 5.10 -0.51 21.30
N ALA A 35 4.16 -1.43 21.14
CA ALA A 35 2.83 -1.48 21.73
C ALA A 35 1.83 -0.48 21.12
N PHE A 36 2.28 0.62 20.57
CA PHE A 36 1.42 1.59 19.85
C PHE A 36 1.35 1.27 18.36
N ALA A 37 2.45 0.78 17.79
CA ALA A 37 2.55 0.48 16.37
C ALA A 37 3.49 -0.68 16.11
N ILE A 38 3.21 -1.41 15.03
CA ILE A 38 4.18 -2.28 14.38
C ILE A 38 5.06 -1.39 13.52
N VAL A 39 6.37 -1.46 13.71
CA VAL A 39 7.34 -0.72 12.90
C VAL A 39 7.88 -1.64 11.82
N MET A 40 7.75 -1.23 10.58
CA MET A 40 8.24 -1.96 9.41
C MET A 40 9.16 -1.09 8.57
N ASP A 41 10.03 -1.72 7.81
CA ASP A 41 10.90 -1.06 6.85
C ASP A 41 10.41 -1.34 5.43
N ALA A 42 10.17 -0.30 4.67
CA ALA A 42 9.80 -0.36 3.27
C ALA A 42 10.93 0.26 2.44
N ASN A 43 11.90 -0.58 2.06
CA ASN A 43 13.03 -0.14 1.24
C ASN A 43 13.73 1.13 1.79
N GLY A 44 13.98 1.15 3.10
CA GLY A 44 14.65 2.25 3.79
C GLY A 44 13.71 3.33 4.37
N THR A 45 12.41 3.26 4.11
CA THR A 45 11.42 4.15 4.71
C THR A 45 10.73 3.46 5.87
N MET A 46 10.69 4.12 7.03
CA MET A 46 9.96 3.60 8.19
C MET A 46 8.46 3.72 7.94
N VAL A 47 7.75 2.61 8.16
CA VAL A 47 6.28 2.57 8.13
C VAL A 47 5.81 2.16 9.52
N ARG A 48 4.98 3.01 10.13
CA ARG A 48 4.37 2.73 11.43
C ARG A 48 2.92 2.31 11.21
N ILE A 49 2.61 1.06 11.53
CA ILE A 49 1.24 0.52 11.47
C ILE A 49 0.65 0.72 12.86
N VAL A 50 -0.14 1.78 13.01
CA VAL A 50 -0.61 2.28 14.30
C VAL A 50 -1.89 1.57 14.72
N ARG A 51 -1.91 1.04 15.95
CA ARG A 51 -3.10 0.45 16.54
C ARG A 51 -4.12 1.53 16.87
N VAL A 52 -5.33 1.38 16.33
CA VAL A 52 -6.46 2.26 16.63
C VAL A 52 -7.68 1.40 16.98
N ASP A 53 -8.58 1.93 17.82
CA ASP A 53 -9.77 1.19 18.22
C ASP A 53 -10.80 1.14 17.10
N ASP A 54 -10.95 2.26 16.37
CA ASP A 54 -11.88 2.35 15.23
C ASP A 54 -11.45 3.49 14.30
N PHE A 55 -11.79 3.33 13.00
CA PHE A 55 -11.61 4.37 12.00
C PHE A 55 -12.40 4.00 10.74
N THR A 56 -12.67 5.00 9.90
CA THR A 56 -13.23 4.79 8.57
C THR A 56 -12.13 4.99 7.53
N PRO A 57 -11.80 3.97 6.73
CA PRO A 57 -10.80 4.12 5.68
C PRO A 57 -11.20 5.17 4.65
N PHE A 58 -10.22 5.93 4.16
CA PHE A 58 -10.47 6.90 3.10
C PHE A 58 -10.57 6.22 1.73
N PRO A 59 -11.43 6.74 0.82
CA PRO A 59 -11.58 6.16 -0.52
C PRO A 59 -10.50 6.65 -1.51
N PHE A 60 -9.31 6.97 -1.02
CA PHE A 60 -8.19 7.42 -1.83
C PHE A 60 -6.88 6.84 -1.28
N THR A 61 -5.84 6.84 -2.11
CA THR A 61 -4.52 6.30 -1.73
C THR A 61 -3.95 7.02 -0.52
N ILE A 62 -3.60 6.25 0.51
CA ILE A 62 -2.86 6.76 1.67
C ILE A 62 -1.38 6.35 1.64
N LEU A 63 -1.04 5.31 0.89
CA LEU A 63 0.32 4.82 0.72
C LEU A 63 0.45 4.20 -0.66
N GLY A 64 1.53 4.52 -1.37
CA GLY A 64 1.77 3.99 -2.70
C GLY A 64 3.23 3.65 -2.94
N TRP A 65 3.46 2.80 -3.93
CA TRP A 65 4.79 2.43 -4.40
C TRP A 65 4.94 2.75 -5.87
N GLN A 66 6.06 3.33 -6.23
CA GLN A 66 6.45 3.45 -7.62
C GLN A 66 7.18 2.17 -8.03
N VAL A 67 6.75 1.55 -9.11
CA VAL A 67 7.31 0.31 -9.62
C VAL A 67 7.81 0.47 -11.04
N LYS A 68 8.71 -0.41 -11.47
CA LYS A 68 9.31 -0.33 -12.82
C LYS A 68 8.42 -0.97 -13.89
N ASP A 69 7.71 -2.05 -13.52
CA ASP A 69 6.82 -2.79 -14.41
C ASP A 69 5.55 -3.13 -13.64
N ILE A 70 4.53 -2.32 -13.81
CA ILE A 70 3.31 -2.41 -13.00
C ILE A 70 2.54 -3.70 -13.29
N HIS A 71 2.48 -4.15 -14.55
CA HIS A 71 1.77 -5.39 -14.88
C HIS A 71 2.43 -6.61 -14.26
N LYS A 72 3.76 -6.64 -14.24
CA LYS A 72 4.51 -7.70 -13.58
C LYS A 72 4.25 -7.71 -12.07
N THR A 73 4.30 -6.54 -11.44
CA THR A 73 4.06 -6.41 -9.99
C THR A 73 2.62 -6.80 -9.64
N VAL A 74 1.65 -6.35 -10.43
CA VAL A 74 0.24 -6.74 -10.25
C VAL A 74 0.08 -8.26 -10.33
N ALA A 75 0.72 -8.91 -11.31
CA ALA A 75 0.66 -10.36 -11.46
C ALA A 75 1.26 -11.09 -10.24
N GLU A 76 2.41 -10.63 -9.75
CA GLU A 76 3.05 -11.19 -8.56
C GLU A 76 2.15 -11.05 -7.33
N MET A 77 1.55 -9.87 -7.12
CA MET A 77 0.68 -9.60 -5.98
C MET A 77 -0.64 -10.39 -6.08
N THR A 78 -1.20 -10.50 -7.27
CA THR A 78 -2.38 -11.33 -7.50
C THR A 78 -2.10 -12.79 -7.17
N GLY A 79 -0.91 -13.28 -7.46
CA GLY A 79 -0.44 -14.61 -7.05
C GLY A 79 -0.34 -14.78 -5.54
N GLN A 80 -0.26 -13.69 -4.79
CA GLN A 80 -0.26 -13.66 -3.32
C GLN A 80 -1.65 -13.33 -2.76
N ALA A 81 -2.71 -13.52 -3.55
CA ALA A 81 -4.10 -13.29 -3.17
C ALA A 81 -4.46 -11.82 -2.92
N VAL A 82 -3.68 -10.86 -3.40
CA VAL A 82 -4.04 -9.44 -3.38
C VAL A 82 -5.02 -9.16 -4.51
N LYS A 83 -6.12 -8.51 -4.18
CA LYS A 83 -7.15 -8.15 -5.17
C LYS A 83 -7.03 -6.68 -5.53
N PHE A 84 -6.99 -6.40 -6.84
CA PHE A 84 -6.94 -5.03 -7.35
C PHE A 84 -8.35 -4.50 -7.56
N ASN A 85 -8.56 -3.24 -7.16
CA ASN A 85 -9.85 -2.58 -7.24
C ASN A 85 -10.20 -2.24 -8.69
N ARG A 86 -11.50 -2.33 -8.99
CA ARG A 86 -12.05 -1.85 -10.26
C ARG A 86 -13.02 -0.72 -9.98
N TYR A 87 -12.92 0.32 -10.80
CA TYR A 87 -13.76 1.52 -10.65
C TYR A 87 -14.59 1.70 -11.94
N PRO A 88 -15.92 1.80 -11.83
CA PRO A 88 -16.77 1.89 -13.02
C PRO A 88 -16.53 3.16 -13.84
N PHE A 89 -15.96 4.20 -13.25
CA PHE A 89 -15.65 5.46 -13.91
C PHE A 89 -14.25 5.50 -14.55
N LEU A 90 -13.48 4.42 -14.43
CA LEU A 90 -12.13 4.32 -15.02
C LEU A 90 -12.08 3.21 -16.05
N GLU A 91 -11.30 3.46 -17.11
CA GLU A 91 -10.95 2.45 -18.09
C GLU A 91 -9.68 1.72 -17.63
N GLN A 92 -9.86 0.50 -17.13
CA GLN A 92 -8.78 -0.30 -16.58
C GLN A 92 -8.55 -1.54 -17.43
N SER A 93 -7.27 -1.94 -17.57
CA SER A 93 -6.92 -3.21 -18.19
C SER A 93 -7.51 -4.39 -17.41
N ALA A 94 -7.43 -5.60 -17.97
CA ALA A 94 -7.98 -6.80 -17.35
C ALA A 94 -7.42 -7.04 -15.94
N ASP A 95 -6.17 -6.66 -15.70
CA ASP A 95 -5.49 -6.80 -14.42
C ASP A 95 -5.65 -5.60 -13.48
N GLY A 96 -6.45 -4.59 -13.86
CA GLY A 96 -6.79 -3.46 -12.98
C GLY A 96 -5.94 -2.22 -13.15
N VAL A 97 -5.11 -2.14 -14.19
CA VAL A 97 -4.24 -0.99 -14.42
C VAL A 97 -4.95 0.08 -15.23
N TRP A 98 -4.93 1.30 -14.74
CA TRP A 98 -5.42 2.49 -15.44
C TRP A 98 -4.24 3.30 -15.98
N THR A 99 -4.35 3.75 -17.22
CA THR A 99 -3.35 4.66 -17.81
C THR A 99 -3.88 6.08 -17.79
N ALA A 100 -3.17 6.96 -17.08
CA ALA A 100 -3.51 8.37 -16.99
C ALA A 100 -3.25 9.09 -18.32
N PRO A 101 -3.88 10.25 -18.56
CA PRO A 101 -3.65 11.02 -19.81
C PRO A 101 -2.19 11.35 -20.08
N GLY A 102 -1.38 11.56 -19.03
CA GLY A 102 0.05 11.83 -19.14
C GLY A 102 0.94 10.60 -19.35
N GLY A 103 0.36 9.39 -19.39
CA GLY A 103 1.06 8.13 -19.61
C GLY A 103 1.42 7.35 -18.36
N ALA A 104 1.29 7.94 -17.17
CA ALA A 104 1.50 7.22 -15.91
C ALA A 104 0.45 6.12 -15.75
N ARG A 105 0.85 4.98 -15.19
CA ARG A 105 -0.03 3.85 -14.96
C ARG A 105 -0.22 3.65 -13.47
N VAL A 106 -1.46 3.36 -13.05
CA VAL A 106 -1.81 3.22 -11.64
C VAL A 106 -2.71 2.00 -11.46
N ALA A 107 -2.51 1.29 -10.35
CA ALA A 107 -3.39 0.21 -9.92
C ALA A 107 -3.64 0.36 -8.42
N TRP A 108 -4.89 0.14 -7.98
CA TRP A 108 -5.30 0.31 -6.58
C TRP A 108 -5.68 -1.02 -5.97
N PHE A 109 -5.34 -1.16 -4.70
CA PHE A 109 -5.72 -2.32 -3.90
C PHE A 109 -5.98 -1.89 -2.47
N ILE A 110 -6.54 -2.78 -1.65
CA ILE A 110 -6.83 -2.47 -0.26
C ILE A 110 -6.08 -3.42 0.67
N ASP A 111 -5.72 -2.92 1.83
CA ASP A 111 -5.20 -3.75 2.91
C ASP A 111 -6.34 -4.41 3.70
N PRO A 112 -6.04 -5.29 4.69
CA PRO A 112 -7.10 -5.95 5.47
C PRO A 112 -8.02 -5.02 6.25
N ASP A 113 -7.58 -3.80 6.55
CA ASP A 113 -8.41 -2.79 7.23
C ASP A 113 -9.24 -1.94 6.26
N GLY A 114 -9.08 -2.15 4.95
CA GLY A 114 -9.77 -1.37 3.93
C GLY A 114 -9.04 -0.10 3.50
N ASN A 115 -7.82 0.14 4.00
CA ASN A 115 -7.01 1.27 3.53
C ASN A 115 -6.71 1.14 2.05
N THR A 116 -6.87 2.22 1.30
CA THR A 116 -6.56 2.24 -0.13
C THR A 116 -5.08 2.48 -0.36
N LEU A 117 -4.47 1.58 -1.11
CA LEU A 117 -3.06 1.60 -1.47
C LEU A 117 -2.95 1.60 -2.99
N SER A 118 -1.80 2.00 -3.52
CA SER A 118 -1.61 2.02 -4.96
C SER A 118 -0.19 1.68 -5.40
N LEU A 119 -0.11 1.19 -6.62
CA LEU A 119 1.12 1.10 -7.39
C LEU A 119 1.07 2.14 -8.49
N SER A 120 2.21 2.73 -8.82
CA SER A 120 2.32 3.63 -9.97
C SER A 120 3.60 3.35 -10.75
N GLN A 121 3.50 3.54 -12.07
CA GLN A 121 4.63 3.48 -12.98
C GLN A 121 4.64 4.76 -13.79
N HIS A 122 5.72 5.46 -13.70
CA HIS A 122 5.89 6.75 -14.37
C HIS A 122 6.79 6.67 -15.60
#